data_b1a83faaffcd42a29f69f5f9243e529c
#
_entry.id   b1a83faaffcd42a29f69f5f9243e529c
#
_cell.length_a   1.000
_cell.length_b   1.000
_cell.length_c   1.000
_cell.angle_alpha   90.00
_cell.angle_beta   90.00
_cell.angle_gamma   90.00
#
_symmetry.space_group_name_H-M   'P 1'
#
loop_
_entity.id
_entity.type
_entity.pdbx_description
1 polymer ?
#
loop_
_entity_poly.entity_id
_entity_poly.type
_entity_poly.pdbx_seq_one_letter_code
_entity_poly.pdbx_strand_id
1 'polypeptide(L)'
;GSSMANIVKTFFLVRSLDDYQAVRKAETEYYEQYAPMLIEQPPAATLMVIPELARPEYLVEYEVIAALDRDAPDWGVTYYPEFWGGKELAYPHVPKEHAKFARAQVVGNLVIVSGCQALDHNTVKVETMDFTEQSEIVLEKIKIGMEETGGSLASVVKTNVFLKDLNELARYRDVEREFYQRHVPDIGNNLPASTTIIVDELPRPEFLVEVEAIGVADDKDLNWQVTFTPGDKDASATVSAGNLVFLSGCDGADVGTVEQQINTALDKVRTNLEAAGSSMDKIVKTLMMLRHIEDYPKMRKVEIEYYERHALHLVANPPVSTFVQLPDITRPDALFQIDVTATR
;
A
#
# COMPACT_ATOMS: atom_id res chain seq x y z
N GLY A 1 21.27 -9.68 7.83
CA GLY A 1 21.08 -8.96 6.79
C GLY A 1 20.34 -9.50 5.59
N SER A 2 19.80 -8.59 4.81
CA SER A 2 19.22 -8.87 3.49
C SER A 2 20.12 -8.31 2.39
N SER A 3 19.69 -8.38 1.14
CA SER A 3 20.37 -7.83 -0.03
C SER A 3 19.35 -7.19 -0.99
N MET A 4 19.84 -6.39 -1.94
CA MET A 4 18.97 -5.85 -3.00
C MET A 4 18.24 -6.92 -3.78
N ALA A 5 18.86 -8.06 -4.04
CA ALA A 5 18.23 -9.18 -4.75
C ALA A 5 16.98 -9.73 -4.04
N ASN A 6 16.80 -9.42 -2.77
CA ASN A 6 15.66 -9.85 -1.97
C ASN A 6 14.51 -8.84 -1.93
N ILE A 7 14.58 -7.73 -2.67
CA ILE A 7 13.47 -6.77 -2.77
C ILE A 7 12.25 -7.47 -3.39
N VAL A 8 11.11 -7.36 -2.73
CA VAL A 8 9.84 -7.97 -3.14
C VAL A 8 8.76 -6.94 -3.43
N LYS A 9 8.88 -5.73 -2.89
CA LYS A 9 7.97 -4.61 -3.13
C LYS A 9 8.76 -3.32 -3.24
N THR A 10 8.37 -2.50 -4.20
CA THR A 10 8.83 -1.12 -4.36
C THR A 10 7.65 -0.18 -4.37
N PHE A 11 7.80 0.97 -3.75
CA PHE A 11 6.82 2.03 -3.73
C PHE A 11 7.51 3.33 -4.12
N PHE A 12 7.11 3.87 -5.26
CA PHE A 12 7.69 5.07 -5.84
C PHE A 12 6.82 6.28 -5.52
N LEU A 13 7.43 7.30 -4.99
CA LEU A 13 6.85 8.60 -4.75
C LEU A 13 7.60 9.61 -5.61
N VAL A 14 6.93 10.23 -6.55
CA VAL A 14 7.49 11.24 -7.44
C VAL A 14 6.66 12.51 -7.40
N ARG A 15 7.29 13.66 -7.70
CA ARG A 15 6.59 14.95 -7.76
C ARG A 15 6.03 15.26 -9.15
N SER A 16 6.45 14.52 -10.16
CA SER A 16 6.00 14.69 -11.54
C SER A 16 6.08 13.37 -12.30
N LEU A 17 5.09 13.09 -13.15
CA LEU A 17 5.16 11.99 -14.11
C LEU A 17 6.27 12.19 -15.16
N ASP A 18 6.72 13.42 -15.39
CA ASP A 18 7.84 13.69 -16.30
C ASP A 18 9.12 12.99 -15.85
N ASP A 19 9.28 12.78 -14.53
CA ASP A 19 10.44 12.09 -13.96
C ASP A 19 10.33 10.56 -14.03
N TYR A 20 9.15 10.01 -14.34
CA TYR A 20 8.88 8.57 -14.28
C TYR A 20 9.88 7.75 -15.10
N GLN A 21 10.12 8.14 -16.35
CA GLN A 21 11.05 7.41 -17.25
C GLN A 21 12.49 7.46 -16.74
N ALA A 22 12.91 8.59 -16.19
CA ALA A 22 14.25 8.74 -15.62
C ALA A 22 14.43 7.85 -14.38
N VAL A 23 13.42 7.81 -13.50
CA VAL A 23 13.42 6.96 -12.30
C VAL A 23 13.47 5.47 -12.68
N ARG A 24 12.63 5.03 -13.64
CA ARG A 24 12.61 3.62 -14.08
C ARG A 24 13.90 3.21 -14.76
N LYS A 25 14.51 4.10 -15.53
CA LYS A 25 15.82 3.87 -16.16
C LYS A 25 16.91 3.72 -15.09
N ALA A 26 16.96 4.65 -14.13
CA ALA A 26 17.95 4.60 -13.05
C ALA A 26 17.80 3.32 -12.20
N GLU A 27 16.56 2.91 -11.89
CA GLU A 27 16.28 1.66 -11.20
C GLU A 27 16.81 0.45 -11.98
N THR A 28 16.52 0.38 -13.29
CA THR A 28 16.97 -0.72 -14.14
C THR A 28 18.50 -0.80 -14.21
N GLU A 29 19.18 0.31 -14.46
CA GLU A 29 20.64 0.38 -14.49
C GLU A 29 21.25 -0.06 -13.13
N TYR A 30 20.61 0.30 -12.04
CA TYR A 30 21.04 -0.08 -10.70
C TYR A 30 20.83 -1.58 -10.43
N TYR A 31 19.71 -2.14 -10.88
CA TYR A 31 19.45 -3.58 -10.78
C TYR A 31 20.41 -4.40 -11.64
N GLU A 32 20.68 -3.98 -12.88
CA GLU A 32 21.68 -4.64 -13.74
C GLU A 32 23.04 -4.74 -13.07
N GLN A 33 23.44 -3.70 -12.35
CA GLN A 33 24.74 -3.65 -11.70
C GLN A 33 24.81 -4.44 -10.39
N TYR A 34 23.76 -4.38 -9.54
CA TYR A 34 23.83 -4.86 -8.14
C TYR A 34 22.88 -6.01 -7.83
N ALA A 35 21.86 -6.24 -8.61
CA ALA A 35 20.86 -7.27 -8.41
C ALA A 35 20.24 -7.74 -9.74
N PRO A 36 21.03 -8.28 -10.68
CA PRO A 36 20.58 -8.60 -12.05
C PRO A 36 19.38 -9.56 -12.08
N MET A 37 19.16 -10.35 -11.05
CA MET A 37 17.98 -11.20 -10.92
C MET A 37 16.67 -10.37 -10.91
N LEU A 38 16.67 -9.13 -10.40
CA LEU A 38 15.49 -8.27 -10.39
C LEU A 38 15.11 -7.73 -11.77
N ILE A 39 15.95 -7.89 -12.78
CA ILE A 39 15.58 -7.64 -14.18
C ILE A 39 14.67 -8.75 -14.70
N GLU A 40 14.92 -9.99 -14.30
CA GLU A 40 14.12 -11.17 -14.72
C GLU A 40 12.92 -11.39 -13.80
N GLN A 41 13.09 -11.13 -12.51
CA GLN A 41 12.08 -11.31 -11.46
C GLN A 41 11.90 -10.00 -10.67
N PRO A 42 11.32 -8.97 -11.27
CA PRO A 42 11.15 -7.67 -10.63
C PRO A 42 10.21 -7.74 -9.42
N PRO A 43 10.34 -6.80 -8.46
CA PRO A 43 9.42 -6.70 -7.34
C PRO A 43 8.00 -6.32 -7.78
N ALA A 44 7.03 -6.54 -6.91
CA ALA A 44 5.74 -5.85 -7.00
C ALA A 44 5.98 -4.35 -6.87
N ALA A 45 5.25 -3.52 -7.62
CA ALA A 45 5.49 -2.08 -7.66
C ALA A 45 4.18 -1.28 -7.60
N THR A 46 4.27 -0.11 -7.01
CA THR A 46 3.23 0.93 -7.02
C THR A 46 3.91 2.28 -7.17
N LEU A 47 3.33 3.17 -7.96
CA LEU A 47 3.82 4.54 -8.13
C LEU A 47 2.70 5.53 -7.88
N MET A 48 3.00 6.60 -7.17
CA MET A 48 2.10 7.76 -7.06
C MET A 48 2.83 9.09 -7.24
N VAL A 49 2.08 10.05 -7.75
CA VAL A 49 2.51 11.44 -7.87
C VAL A 49 1.90 12.23 -6.73
N ILE A 50 2.75 12.94 -6.01
CA ILE A 50 2.40 13.71 -4.82
C ILE A 50 2.92 15.15 -4.91
N PRO A 51 2.26 16.12 -4.26
CA PRO A 51 2.70 17.52 -4.32
C PRO A 51 4.12 17.73 -3.80
N GLU A 52 4.41 17.22 -2.60
CA GLU A 52 5.69 17.44 -1.92
C GLU A 52 6.14 16.23 -1.10
N LEU A 53 7.44 16.02 -1.06
CA LEU A 53 8.16 15.17 -0.13
C LEU A 53 8.61 15.97 1.11
N ALA A 54 9.26 15.30 2.06
CA ALA A 54 9.70 15.91 3.33
C ALA A 54 10.57 17.19 3.16
N ARG A 55 11.14 17.38 1.99
CA ARG A 55 11.92 18.59 1.61
C ARG A 55 11.66 18.94 0.15
N PRO A 56 11.60 20.23 -0.19
CA PRO A 56 11.32 20.68 -1.56
C PRO A 56 12.40 20.27 -2.57
N GLU A 57 13.62 19.95 -2.12
CA GLU A 57 14.69 19.49 -3.01
C GLU A 57 14.55 18.01 -3.40
N TYR A 58 13.72 17.25 -2.70
CA TYR A 58 13.51 15.84 -3.00
C TYR A 58 12.53 15.71 -4.17
N LEU A 59 12.95 15.01 -5.22
CA LEU A 59 12.14 14.76 -6.43
C LEU A 59 11.54 13.37 -6.42
N VAL A 60 12.17 12.44 -5.71
CA VAL A 60 11.75 11.06 -5.59
C VAL A 60 12.04 10.53 -4.19
N GLU A 61 11.12 9.71 -3.68
CA GLU A 61 11.33 8.84 -2.53
C GLU A 61 11.06 7.39 -2.94
N TYR A 62 11.85 6.48 -2.43
CA TYR A 62 11.82 5.08 -2.82
C TYR A 62 11.71 4.21 -1.57
N GLU A 63 10.54 3.64 -1.34
CA GLU A 63 10.30 2.71 -0.24
C GLU A 63 10.42 1.28 -0.76
N VAL A 64 11.02 0.39 0.03
CA VAL A 64 11.17 -1.02 -0.34
C VAL A 64 10.78 -1.95 0.81
N ILE A 65 10.24 -3.11 0.45
CA ILE A 65 10.13 -4.28 1.31
C ILE A 65 11.03 -5.36 0.73
N ALA A 66 11.86 -5.98 1.57
CA ALA A 66 12.75 -7.05 1.17
C ALA A 66 12.59 -8.26 2.10
N ALA A 67 12.66 -9.47 1.55
CA ALA A 67 12.80 -10.69 2.31
C ALA A 67 14.19 -10.75 2.96
N LEU A 68 14.32 -11.44 4.09
CA LEU A 68 15.64 -11.64 4.72
C LEU A 68 16.49 -12.58 3.89
N ASP A 69 15.88 -13.67 3.42
CA ASP A 69 16.50 -14.66 2.56
C ASP A 69 15.45 -15.17 1.56
N ARG A 70 15.80 -15.12 0.26
CA ARG A 70 14.88 -15.49 -0.83
C ARG A 70 14.62 -16.98 -0.91
N ASP A 71 15.60 -17.75 -0.48
CA ASP A 71 15.58 -19.23 -0.53
C ASP A 71 15.22 -19.86 0.82
N ALA A 72 14.82 -19.06 1.81
CA ALA A 72 14.44 -19.58 3.11
C ALA A 72 13.24 -20.53 3.01
N PRO A 73 13.25 -21.71 3.70
CA PRO A 73 12.17 -22.68 3.60
C PRO A 73 10.79 -22.11 3.96
N ASP A 74 10.73 -21.26 5.00
CA ASP A 74 9.46 -20.74 5.54
C ASP A 74 9.11 -19.34 5.00
N TRP A 75 10.10 -18.59 4.48
CA TRP A 75 9.97 -17.21 4.01
C TRP A 75 10.57 -17.02 2.61
N GLY A 76 10.65 -18.09 1.83
CA GLY A 76 11.10 -18.02 0.45
C GLY A 76 10.20 -17.13 -0.42
N VAL A 77 10.77 -16.59 -1.48
CA VAL A 77 10.08 -15.69 -2.42
C VAL A 77 9.65 -16.46 -3.65
N THR A 78 8.36 -16.38 -3.98
CA THR A 78 7.81 -16.87 -5.25
C THR A 78 7.40 -15.67 -6.10
N TYR A 79 7.92 -15.58 -7.30
CA TYR A 79 7.63 -14.54 -8.27
C TYR A 79 6.44 -14.93 -9.16
N TYR A 80 5.49 -14.02 -9.31
CA TYR A 80 4.36 -14.16 -10.24
C TYR A 80 4.45 -13.05 -11.29
N PRO A 81 4.78 -13.41 -12.53
CA PRO A 81 4.92 -12.43 -13.60
C PRO A 81 3.60 -11.73 -13.90
N GLU A 82 3.71 -10.55 -14.50
CA GLU A 82 2.52 -9.83 -14.96
C GLU A 82 1.97 -10.46 -16.24
N PHE A 83 0.99 -11.37 -16.09
CA PHE A 83 0.26 -12.00 -17.19
C PHE A 83 -1.22 -11.65 -17.14
N TRP A 84 -1.80 -11.37 -18.28
CA TRP A 84 -3.24 -11.29 -18.48
C TRP A 84 -3.65 -12.24 -19.58
N GLY A 85 -4.59 -13.14 -19.30
CA GLY A 85 -5.03 -14.13 -20.26
C GLY A 85 -3.91 -15.03 -20.78
N GLY A 86 -2.87 -15.29 -19.98
CA GLY A 86 -1.74 -16.15 -20.35
C GLY A 86 -0.73 -15.51 -21.31
N LYS A 87 -0.72 -14.21 -21.48
CA LYS A 87 0.25 -13.47 -22.30
C LYS A 87 1.08 -12.52 -21.46
N GLU A 88 2.40 -12.53 -21.68
CA GLU A 88 3.31 -11.57 -21.09
C GLU A 88 2.99 -10.16 -21.60
N LEU A 89 2.91 -9.20 -20.68
CA LEU A 89 2.64 -7.82 -21.05
C LEU A 89 3.81 -7.22 -21.84
N ALA A 90 3.48 -6.76 -23.03
CA ALA A 90 4.36 -5.86 -23.77
C ALA A 90 3.87 -4.42 -23.57
N TYR A 91 4.66 -3.60 -22.91
CA TYR A 91 4.44 -2.14 -22.88
C TYR A 91 5.08 -1.52 -24.14
N PRO A 92 4.33 -1.19 -25.20
CA PRO A 92 4.90 -0.80 -26.49
C PRO A 92 5.61 0.56 -26.45
N HIS A 93 5.42 1.38 -25.41
CA HIS A 93 6.07 2.69 -25.26
C HIS A 93 7.15 2.71 -24.21
N VAL A 94 7.34 1.63 -23.49
CA VAL A 94 8.42 1.50 -22.52
C VAL A 94 9.35 0.42 -23.06
N PRO A 95 10.65 0.72 -23.22
CA PRO A 95 11.59 -0.30 -23.60
C PRO A 95 11.42 -1.54 -22.70
N LYS A 96 11.41 -2.74 -23.27
CA LYS A 96 11.19 -4.00 -22.54
C LYS A 96 12.08 -4.12 -21.30
N GLU A 97 13.24 -3.49 -21.34
CA GLU A 97 14.22 -3.41 -20.29
C GLU A 97 13.87 -2.46 -19.14
N HIS A 98 12.82 -1.59 -19.26
CA HIS A 98 12.59 -0.51 -18.30
C HIS A 98 11.24 -0.54 -17.57
N ALA A 99 10.38 -1.51 -17.80
CA ALA A 99 9.02 -1.45 -17.25
C ALA A 99 8.50 -2.77 -16.72
N LYS A 100 9.36 -3.60 -16.22
CA LYS A 100 8.91 -4.85 -15.61
C LYS A 100 8.60 -4.64 -14.14
N PHE A 101 7.42 -5.09 -13.71
CA PHE A 101 7.07 -5.32 -12.33
C PHE A 101 6.30 -6.65 -12.23
N ALA A 102 6.33 -7.27 -11.07
CA ALA A 102 5.56 -8.48 -10.82
C ALA A 102 4.06 -8.14 -10.73
N ARG A 103 3.18 -9.07 -11.10
CA ARG A 103 1.78 -9.01 -10.68
C ARG A 103 1.69 -9.12 -9.17
N ALA A 104 2.37 -10.12 -8.63
CA ALA A 104 2.49 -10.33 -7.20
C ALA A 104 3.83 -10.98 -6.85
N GLN A 105 4.23 -10.82 -5.59
CA GLN A 105 5.27 -11.59 -4.94
C GLN A 105 4.67 -12.33 -3.75
N VAL A 106 5.05 -13.57 -3.54
CA VAL A 106 4.68 -14.31 -2.34
C VAL A 106 5.92 -14.52 -1.50
N VAL A 107 5.85 -14.13 -0.22
CA VAL A 107 6.93 -14.26 0.76
C VAL A 107 6.41 -15.08 1.93
N GLY A 108 6.79 -16.35 2.01
CA GLY A 108 6.11 -17.28 2.91
C GLY A 108 4.63 -17.40 2.51
N ASN A 109 3.72 -17.04 3.42
CA ASN A 109 2.28 -16.94 3.14
C ASN A 109 1.82 -15.54 2.73
N LEU A 110 2.68 -14.53 2.83
CA LEU A 110 2.31 -13.16 2.52
C LEU A 110 2.29 -12.94 1.01
N VAL A 111 1.13 -12.59 0.48
CA VAL A 111 0.94 -12.18 -0.92
C VAL A 111 1.01 -10.66 -1.00
N ILE A 112 1.85 -10.14 -1.88
CA ILE A 112 1.99 -8.71 -2.15
C ILE A 112 1.61 -8.46 -3.60
N VAL A 113 0.44 -7.88 -3.84
CA VAL A 113 -0.08 -7.55 -5.18
C VAL A 113 0.35 -6.12 -5.54
N SER A 114 0.84 -5.93 -6.75
CA SER A 114 1.20 -4.61 -7.29
C SER A 114 -0.01 -3.69 -7.39
N GLY A 115 0.23 -2.39 -7.53
CA GLY A 115 -0.79 -1.42 -7.87
C GLY A 115 -1.54 -1.83 -9.15
N CYS A 116 -2.85 -2.00 -9.03
CA CYS A 116 -3.73 -2.38 -10.12
C CYS A 116 -4.51 -1.16 -10.63
N GLN A 117 -4.49 -0.93 -11.92
CA GLN A 117 -5.24 0.12 -12.61
C GLN A 117 -6.14 -0.49 -13.68
N ALA A 118 -7.12 0.28 -14.19
CA ALA A 118 -8.06 -0.17 -15.21
C ALA A 118 -7.44 -0.19 -16.63
N LEU A 119 -6.28 -0.79 -16.77
CA LEU A 119 -5.59 -1.00 -18.04
C LEU A 119 -5.94 -2.37 -18.61
N ASP A 120 -6.43 -2.44 -19.84
CA ASP A 120 -6.41 -3.71 -20.59
C ASP A 120 -4.97 -3.97 -21.08
N HIS A 121 -4.40 -5.02 -20.55
CA HIS A 121 -3.01 -5.36 -20.83
C HIS A 121 -2.76 -5.96 -22.21
N ASN A 122 -3.79 -6.47 -22.89
CA ASN A 122 -3.66 -6.99 -24.26
C ASN A 122 -3.61 -5.85 -25.27
N THR A 123 -4.42 -4.81 -25.06
CA THR A 123 -4.52 -3.63 -25.93
C THR A 123 -3.65 -2.46 -25.45
N VAL A 124 -3.21 -2.48 -24.19
CA VAL A 124 -2.50 -1.40 -23.49
C VAL A 124 -3.33 -0.11 -23.45
N LYS A 125 -4.67 -0.26 -23.37
CA LYS A 125 -5.64 0.85 -23.36
C LYS A 125 -6.47 0.83 -22.10
N VAL A 126 -6.92 2.01 -21.72
CA VAL A 126 -8.02 2.19 -20.75
C VAL A 126 -9.30 2.22 -21.58
N GLU A 127 -10.17 1.23 -21.40
CA GLU A 127 -11.36 1.05 -22.25
C GLU A 127 -12.55 1.87 -21.77
N THR A 128 -12.52 2.34 -20.54
CA THR A 128 -13.61 3.11 -19.93
C THR A 128 -13.09 4.30 -19.13
N MET A 129 -13.83 5.40 -19.16
CA MET A 129 -13.62 6.57 -18.29
C MET A 129 -14.69 6.65 -17.20
N ASP A 130 -15.53 5.62 -17.03
CA ASP A 130 -16.45 5.53 -15.90
C ASP A 130 -15.72 5.04 -14.65
N PHE A 131 -15.86 5.78 -13.56
CA PHE A 131 -15.18 5.50 -12.30
C PHE A 131 -15.61 4.16 -11.67
N THR A 132 -16.92 3.83 -11.76
CA THR A 132 -17.43 2.55 -11.23
C THR A 132 -16.85 1.37 -12.00
N GLU A 133 -16.84 1.45 -13.33
CA GLU A 133 -16.28 0.40 -14.16
C GLU A 133 -14.77 0.23 -13.92
N GLN A 134 -14.02 1.34 -13.81
CA GLN A 134 -12.59 1.26 -13.46
C GLN A 134 -12.38 0.64 -12.09
N SER A 135 -13.20 0.98 -11.10
CA SER A 135 -13.11 0.40 -9.76
C SER A 135 -13.39 -1.11 -9.77
N GLU A 136 -14.39 -1.56 -10.52
CA GLU A 136 -14.67 -3.00 -10.66
C GLU A 136 -13.52 -3.75 -11.36
N ILE A 137 -12.94 -3.19 -12.42
CA ILE A 137 -11.80 -3.78 -13.12
C ILE A 137 -10.60 -3.93 -12.17
N VAL A 138 -10.33 -2.91 -11.37
CA VAL A 138 -9.22 -2.92 -10.40
C VAL A 138 -9.43 -4.00 -9.34
N LEU A 139 -10.64 -4.11 -8.77
CA LEU A 139 -10.97 -5.13 -7.76
C LEU A 139 -10.93 -6.54 -8.36
N GLU A 140 -11.37 -6.74 -9.60
CA GLU A 140 -11.24 -8.03 -10.29
C GLU A 140 -9.76 -8.41 -10.49
N LYS A 141 -8.88 -7.45 -10.76
CA LYS A 141 -7.43 -7.68 -10.85
C LYS A 141 -6.82 -8.10 -9.52
N ILE A 142 -7.21 -7.46 -8.42
CA ILE A 142 -6.80 -7.88 -7.07
C ILE A 142 -7.26 -9.32 -6.81
N LYS A 143 -8.52 -9.63 -7.09
CA LYS A 143 -9.07 -10.99 -6.93
C LYS A 143 -8.28 -12.02 -7.72
N ILE A 144 -8.02 -11.77 -9.01
CA ILE A 144 -7.23 -12.68 -9.87
C ILE A 144 -5.80 -12.83 -9.32
N GLY A 145 -5.15 -11.72 -8.94
CA GLY A 145 -3.81 -11.76 -8.36
C GLY A 145 -3.74 -12.62 -7.10
N MET A 146 -4.75 -12.54 -6.23
CA MET A 146 -4.85 -13.39 -5.04
C MET A 146 -5.07 -14.86 -5.41
N GLU A 147 -6.02 -15.15 -6.29
CA GLU A 147 -6.36 -16.53 -6.69
C GLU A 147 -5.16 -17.26 -7.37
N GLU A 148 -4.42 -16.56 -8.23
CA GLU A 148 -3.24 -17.12 -8.89
C GLU A 148 -2.09 -17.40 -7.92
N THR A 149 -2.04 -16.73 -6.79
CA THR A 149 -1.00 -16.88 -5.77
C THR A 149 -1.37 -17.85 -4.65
N GLY A 150 -2.49 -18.57 -4.78
CA GLY A 150 -2.96 -19.54 -3.80
C GLY A 150 -3.75 -18.93 -2.64
N GLY A 151 -4.16 -17.66 -2.76
CA GLY A 151 -5.09 -17.01 -1.85
C GLY A 151 -6.48 -16.84 -2.46
N SER A 152 -7.23 -15.91 -1.91
CA SER A 152 -8.56 -15.55 -2.40
C SER A 152 -8.88 -14.08 -2.07
N LEU A 153 -9.94 -13.54 -2.62
CA LEU A 153 -10.41 -12.21 -2.24
C LEU A 153 -10.73 -12.13 -0.72
N ALA A 154 -11.18 -13.24 -0.12
CA ALA A 154 -11.45 -13.33 1.32
C ALA A 154 -10.17 -13.28 2.19
N SER A 155 -9.01 -13.59 1.62
CA SER A 155 -7.73 -13.58 2.32
C SER A 155 -6.93 -12.29 2.12
N VAL A 156 -7.52 -11.26 1.50
CA VAL A 156 -6.94 -9.91 1.48
C VAL A 156 -6.99 -9.32 2.89
N VAL A 157 -5.86 -8.87 3.38
CA VAL A 157 -5.71 -8.33 4.75
C VAL A 157 -5.48 -6.83 4.79
N LYS A 158 -4.95 -6.25 3.72
CA LYS A 158 -4.69 -4.80 3.60
C LYS A 158 -4.89 -4.34 2.17
N THR A 159 -5.50 -3.18 1.99
CA THR A 159 -5.54 -2.43 0.73
C THR A 159 -5.04 -1.01 0.93
N ASN A 160 -4.29 -0.48 -0.04
CA ASN A 160 -4.09 0.95 -0.22
C ASN A 160 -4.82 1.37 -1.49
N VAL A 161 -5.71 2.35 -1.36
CA VAL A 161 -6.60 2.84 -2.42
C VAL A 161 -6.16 4.25 -2.80
N PHE A 162 -5.73 4.43 -4.03
CA PHE A 162 -5.26 5.72 -4.56
C PHE A 162 -6.32 6.34 -5.44
N LEU A 163 -6.78 7.54 -5.10
CA LEU A 163 -7.81 8.30 -5.82
C LEU A 163 -7.26 9.68 -6.17
N LYS A 164 -7.68 10.22 -7.32
CA LYS A 164 -7.37 11.61 -7.70
C LYS A 164 -8.38 12.61 -7.16
N ASP A 165 -9.55 12.17 -6.73
CA ASP A 165 -10.63 13.03 -6.24
C ASP A 165 -11.26 12.42 -4.98
N LEU A 166 -11.20 13.16 -3.88
CA LEU A 166 -11.82 12.77 -2.61
C LEU A 166 -13.35 12.56 -2.75
N ASN A 167 -14.00 13.26 -3.65
CA ASN A 167 -15.46 13.12 -3.86
C ASN A 167 -15.84 11.72 -4.38
N GLU A 168 -14.92 10.99 -5.00
CA GLU A 168 -15.15 9.61 -5.47
C GLU A 168 -14.99 8.56 -4.37
N LEU A 169 -14.51 8.91 -3.19
CA LEU A 169 -14.27 7.95 -2.11
C LEU A 169 -15.53 7.19 -1.71
N ALA A 170 -16.64 7.88 -1.51
CA ALA A 170 -17.89 7.22 -1.12
C ALA A 170 -18.38 6.24 -2.20
N ARG A 171 -18.28 6.64 -3.48
CA ARG A 171 -18.63 5.80 -4.63
C ARG A 171 -17.72 4.57 -4.72
N TYR A 172 -16.40 4.74 -4.53
CA TYR A 172 -15.46 3.62 -4.48
C TYR A 172 -15.84 2.62 -3.38
N ARG A 173 -16.15 3.09 -2.16
CA ARG A 173 -16.54 2.23 -1.03
C ARG A 173 -17.84 1.48 -1.28
N ASP A 174 -18.79 2.07 -1.98
CA ASP A 174 -20.00 1.37 -2.39
C ASP A 174 -19.70 0.26 -3.39
N VAL A 175 -18.89 0.53 -4.42
CA VAL A 175 -18.45 -0.47 -5.41
C VAL A 175 -17.66 -1.60 -4.74
N GLU A 176 -16.68 -1.27 -3.89
CA GLU A 176 -15.86 -2.25 -3.17
C GLU A 176 -16.73 -3.19 -2.32
N ARG A 177 -17.67 -2.63 -1.55
CA ARG A 177 -18.57 -3.41 -0.69
C ARG A 177 -19.48 -4.33 -1.51
N GLU A 178 -20.07 -3.83 -2.61
CA GLU A 178 -20.90 -4.63 -3.52
C GLU A 178 -20.07 -5.73 -4.20
N PHE A 179 -18.83 -5.44 -4.58
CA PHE A 179 -17.91 -6.40 -5.16
C PHE A 179 -17.60 -7.54 -4.17
N TYR A 180 -17.24 -7.21 -2.93
CA TYR A 180 -16.99 -8.22 -1.88
C TYR A 180 -18.24 -9.03 -1.59
N GLN A 181 -19.42 -8.44 -1.47
CA GLN A 181 -20.68 -9.15 -1.24
C GLN A 181 -21.01 -10.13 -2.36
N ARG A 182 -20.69 -9.78 -3.60
CA ARG A 182 -20.93 -10.62 -4.78
C ARG A 182 -19.98 -11.82 -4.86
N HIS A 183 -18.72 -11.64 -4.51
CA HIS A 183 -17.67 -12.64 -4.66
C HIS A 183 -17.34 -13.41 -3.37
N VAL A 184 -17.64 -12.85 -2.21
CA VAL A 184 -17.40 -13.43 -0.88
C VAL A 184 -18.61 -13.17 0.00
N PRO A 185 -19.77 -13.79 -0.25
CA PRO A 185 -21.04 -13.48 0.46
C PRO A 185 -20.96 -13.63 1.98
N ASP A 186 -20.11 -14.51 2.47
CA ASP A 186 -19.95 -14.81 3.89
C ASP A 186 -18.94 -13.91 4.61
N ILE A 187 -18.33 -12.92 3.90
CA ILE A 187 -17.29 -12.05 4.49
C ILE A 187 -17.85 -11.18 5.63
N GLY A 188 -19.15 -10.83 5.56
CA GLY A 188 -19.80 -9.99 6.56
C GLY A 188 -19.10 -8.63 6.68
N ASN A 189 -18.66 -8.31 7.91
CA ASN A 189 -17.91 -7.09 8.22
C ASN A 189 -16.38 -7.31 8.24
N ASN A 190 -15.90 -8.46 7.78
CA ASN A 190 -14.47 -8.79 7.77
C ASN A 190 -13.78 -8.28 6.50
N LEU A 191 -14.04 -7.05 6.12
CA LEU A 191 -13.33 -6.38 5.04
C LEU A 191 -11.85 -6.14 5.42
N PRO A 192 -10.93 -6.04 4.46
CA PRO A 192 -9.52 -5.75 4.74
C PRO A 192 -9.35 -4.43 5.53
N ALA A 193 -8.24 -4.28 6.23
CA ALA A 193 -7.79 -2.97 6.66
C ALA A 193 -7.49 -2.13 5.41
N SER A 194 -7.91 -0.88 5.37
CA SER A 194 -7.80 -0.05 4.17
C SER A 194 -7.34 1.36 4.48
N THR A 195 -6.41 1.86 3.65
CA THR A 195 -5.96 3.25 3.69
C THR A 195 -6.25 3.89 2.34
N THR A 196 -7.03 4.97 2.34
CA THR A 196 -7.24 5.79 1.14
C THR A 196 -6.21 6.92 1.11
N ILE A 197 -5.65 7.15 -0.06
CA ILE A 197 -4.59 8.12 -0.34
C ILE A 197 -5.03 8.95 -1.54
N ILE A 198 -5.25 10.24 -1.32
CA ILE A 198 -5.61 11.14 -2.41
C ILE A 198 -4.31 11.64 -3.05
N VAL A 199 -4.14 11.42 -4.34
CA VAL A 199 -2.92 11.73 -5.10
C VAL A 199 -3.18 12.79 -6.16
N ASP A 200 -2.14 13.52 -6.56
CA ASP A 200 -2.27 14.49 -7.66
C ASP A 200 -2.53 13.78 -8.98
N GLU A 201 -1.75 12.74 -9.26
CA GLU A 201 -1.86 11.97 -10.50
C GLU A 201 -1.57 10.48 -10.25
N LEU A 202 -2.13 9.65 -11.11
CA LEU A 202 -1.79 8.23 -11.27
C LEU A 202 -0.88 8.05 -12.50
N PRO A 203 -0.25 6.89 -12.71
CA PRO A 203 0.74 6.66 -13.79
C PRO A 203 0.26 7.01 -15.20
N ARG A 204 -1.03 7.19 -15.40
CA ARG A 204 -1.63 7.73 -16.63
C ARG A 204 -2.81 8.65 -16.29
N PRO A 205 -3.06 9.70 -17.08
CA PRO A 205 -4.16 10.64 -16.83
C PRO A 205 -5.55 9.98 -16.91
N GLU A 206 -5.69 8.89 -17.67
CA GLU A 206 -6.94 8.14 -17.81
C GLU A 206 -7.28 7.27 -16.60
N PHE A 207 -6.30 6.97 -15.72
CA PHE A 207 -6.57 6.23 -14.50
C PHE A 207 -7.30 7.12 -13.49
N LEU A 208 -8.39 6.61 -12.94
CA LEU A 208 -9.20 7.30 -11.94
C LEU A 208 -9.01 6.72 -10.54
N VAL A 209 -8.60 5.45 -10.48
CA VAL A 209 -8.35 4.69 -9.27
C VAL A 209 -7.21 3.70 -9.49
N GLU A 210 -6.41 3.49 -8.45
CA GLU A 210 -5.43 2.42 -8.35
C GLU A 210 -5.58 1.76 -6.98
N VAL A 211 -5.40 0.44 -6.90
CA VAL A 211 -5.42 -0.29 -5.62
C VAL A 211 -4.26 -1.29 -5.60
N GLU A 212 -3.51 -1.28 -4.51
CA GLU A 212 -2.58 -2.35 -4.17
C GLU A 212 -3.13 -3.17 -3.00
N ALA A 213 -2.74 -4.43 -2.90
CA ALA A 213 -3.21 -5.30 -1.83
C ALA A 213 -2.10 -6.14 -1.22
N ILE A 214 -2.28 -6.45 0.06
CA ILE A 214 -1.56 -7.50 0.77
C ILE A 214 -2.60 -8.54 1.18
N GLY A 215 -2.27 -9.80 1.00
CA GLY A 215 -3.12 -10.92 1.37
C GLY A 215 -2.33 -12.11 1.91
N VAL A 216 -3.02 -13.21 2.13
CA VAL A 216 -2.44 -14.47 2.63
C VAL A 216 -2.75 -15.57 1.62
N ALA A 217 -1.72 -16.37 1.28
CA ALA A 217 -1.90 -17.61 0.51
C ALA A 217 -2.36 -18.72 1.46
N ASP A 218 -3.50 -19.33 1.14
CA ASP A 218 -4.13 -20.36 1.98
C ASP A 218 -3.56 -21.76 1.73
N ASP A 219 -2.83 -21.95 0.63
CA ASP A 219 -2.27 -23.23 0.18
C ASP A 219 -0.89 -23.56 0.78
N LYS A 220 -0.35 -22.69 1.63
CA LYS A 220 0.95 -22.90 2.30
C LYS A 220 0.79 -23.52 3.68
N ASP A 221 1.71 -24.39 4.04
CA ASP A 221 1.68 -25.14 5.31
C ASP A 221 1.94 -24.29 6.58
N LEU A 222 2.16 -22.99 6.45
CA LEU A 222 2.56 -22.10 7.57
C LEU A 222 1.39 -21.70 8.50
N ASN A 223 0.19 -22.16 8.27
CA ASN A 223 -1.00 -21.99 9.13
C ASN A 223 -1.17 -20.58 9.71
N TRP A 224 -1.10 -19.56 8.86
CA TRP A 224 -1.31 -18.17 9.27
C TRP A 224 -2.78 -17.93 9.60
N GLN A 225 -3.05 -17.62 10.85
CA GLN A 225 -4.38 -17.19 11.26
C GLN A 225 -4.59 -15.74 10.86
N VAL A 226 -5.71 -15.46 10.18
CA VAL A 226 -6.18 -14.11 9.89
C VAL A 226 -7.25 -13.74 10.90
N THR A 227 -7.12 -12.58 11.54
CA THR A 227 -8.06 -12.08 12.55
C THR A 227 -8.42 -10.64 12.24
N PHE A 228 -9.72 -10.36 12.17
CA PHE A 228 -10.26 -9.04 11.90
C PHE A 228 -10.70 -8.36 13.19
N THR A 229 -10.27 -7.13 13.43
CA THR A 229 -10.82 -6.27 14.48
C THR A 229 -11.85 -5.35 13.84
N PRO A 230 -13.08 -5.32 14.34
CA PRO A 230 -14.15 -4.51 13.75
C PRO A 230 -13.74 -3.03 13.62
N GLY A 231 -14.01 -2.46 12.48
CA GLY A 231 -13.89 -1.03 12.18
C GLY A 231 -15.24 -0.40 11.88
N ASP A 232 -15.31 0.41 10.85
CA ASP A 232 -16.57 0.92 10.32
C ASP A 232 -17.16 -0.03 9.24
N LYS A 233 -18.17 0.44 8.54
CA LYS A 233 -18.85 -0.36 7.50
C LYS A 233 -17.98 -0.61 6.25
N ASP A 234 -16.89 0.13 6.08
CA ASP A 234 -16.09 0.15 4.84
C ASP A 234 -14.73 -0.54 4.99
N ALA A 235 -14.27 -0.78 6.23
CA ALA A 235 -12.99 -1.47 6.50
C ALA A 235 -12.92 -1.99 7.93
N SER A 236 -12.09 -3.02 8.16
CA SER A 236 -11.70 -3.42 9.52
C SER A 236 -10.76 -2.38 10.14
N ALA A 237 -10.85 -2.15 11.44
CA ALA A 237 -9.90 -1.26 12.13
C ALA A 237 -8.47 -1.80 12.03
N THR A 238 -8.31 -3.11 12.21
CA THR A 238 -7.07 -3.84 11.97
C THR A 238 -7.35 -5.22 11.39
N VAL A 239 -6.38 -5.75 10.64
CA VAL A 239 -6.33 -7.16 10.29
C VAL A 239 -4.96 -7.71 10.68
N SER A 240 -4.96 -8.80 11.44
CA SER A 240 -3.74 -9.52 11.78
C SER A 240 -3.58 -10.75 10.91
N ALA A 241 -2.37 -10.97 10.40
CA ALA A 241 -2.01 -12.14 9.61
C ALA A 241 -0.65 -12.67 10.07
N GLY A 242 -0.64 -13.90 10.60
CA GLY A 242 0.56 -14.42 11.27
C GLY A 242 1.02 -13.51 12.42
N ASN A 243 2.23 -13.01 12.34
CA ASN A 243 2.82 -12.07 13.33
C ASN A 243 2.65 -10.58 12.92
N LEU A 244 2.00 -10.29 11.79
CA LEU A 244 1.82 -8.93 11.31
C LEU A 244 0.42 -8.41 11.68
N VAL A 245 0.34 -7.10 11.93
CA VAL A 245 -0.90 -6.35 12.19
C VAL A 245 -0.93 -5.16 11.25
N PHE A 246 -1.95 -5.12 10.39
CA PHE A 246 -2.19 -4.03 9.44
C PHE A 246 -3.34 -3.16 9.95
N LEU A 247 -3.15 -1.86 10.01
CA LEU A 247 -4.18 -0.91 10.40
C LEU A 247 -4.83 -0.29 9.17
N SER A 248 -6.09 0.09 9.30
CA SER A 248 -6.70 1.10 8.43
C SER A 248 -6.11 2.48 8.73
N GLY A 249 -6.11 3.35 7.74
CA GLY A 249 -5.65 4.72 7.90
C GLY A 249 -6.37 5.42 9.08
N CYS A 250 -5.60 5.98 10.00
CA CYS A 250 -6.11 6.71 11.16
C CYS A 250 -5.93 8.21 10.97
N ASP A 251 -7.01 8.97 11.07
CA ASP A 251 -7.02 10.43 11.05
C ASP A 251 -7.58 11.02 12.35
N GLY A 252 -7.47 12.32 12.52
CA GLY A 252 -7.98 13.06 13.67
C GLY A 252 -8.94 14.20 13.31
N ALA A 253 -9.66 14.11 12.19
CA ALA A 253 -10.48 15.20 11.65
C ALA A 253 -11.58 15.74 12.57
N ASP A 254 -11.90 15.06 13.67
CA ASP A 254 -12.94 15.48 14.63
C ASP A 254 -12.50 16.64 15.57
N VAL A 255 -11.24 17.13 15.45
CA VAL A 255 -10.66 18.19 16.28
C VAL A 255 -9.94 19.25 15.46
N GLY A 256 -9.76 20.48 16.02
CA GLY A 256 -9.52 21.68 15.25
C GLY A 256 -8.09 21.93 14.74
N THR A 257 -7.02 21.61 15.50
CA THR A 257 -5.64 21.91 15.09
C THR A 257 -4.90 20.68 14.61
N VAL A 258 -3.86 20.87 13.80
CA VAL A 258 -3.06 19.75 13.30
C VAL A 258 -2.43 18.95 14.44
N GLU A 259 -1.95 19.60 15.51
CA GLU A 259 -1.39 18.92 16.68
C GLU A 259 -2.44 18.07 17.42
N GLN A 260 -3.67 18.57 17.52
CA GLN A 260 -4.78 17.82 18.10
C GLN A 260 -5.14 16.64 17.21
N GLN A 261 -5.21 16.83 15.90
CA GLN A 261 -5.52 15.77 14.95
C GLN A 261 -4.45 14.67 14.98
N ILE A 262 -3.16 15.03 15.05
CA ILE A 262 -2.07 14.05 15.17
C ILE A 262 -2.19 13.23 16.46
N ASN A 263 -2.40 13.87 17.62
CA ASN A 263 -2.61 13.15 18.87
C ASN A 263 -3.82 12.21 18.80
N THR A 264 -4.94 12.66 18.24
CA THR A 264 -6.15 11.83 18.07
C THR A 264 -5.90 10.64 17.15
N ALA A 265 -5.20 10.85 16.03
CA ALA A 265 -4.84 9.77 15.12
C ALA A 265 -3.92 8.74 15.81
N LEU A 266 -2.92 9.17 16.57
CA LEU A 266 -2.02 8.29 17.33
C LEU A 266 -2.75 7.56 18.47
N ASP A 267 -3.75 8.19 19.13
CA ASP A 267 -4.62 7.51 20.10
C ASP A 267 -5.46 6.41 19.44
N LYS A 268 -5.99 6.66 18.22
CA LYS A 268 -6.68 5.63 17.42
C LYS A 268 -5.73 4.48 17.08
N VAL A 269 -4.51 4.78 16.63
CA VAL A 269 -3.47 3.76 16.35
C VAL A 269 -3.23 2.91 17.60
N ARG A 270 -2.97 3.53 18.75
CA ARG A 270 -2.72 2.82 20.01
C ARG A 270 -3.89 1.91 20.38
N THR A 271 -5.11 2.45 20.37
CA THR A 271 -6.30 1.69 20.73
C THR A 271 -6.53 0.50 19.79
N ASN A 272 -6.35 0.70 18.48
CA ASN A 272 -6.53 -0.35 17.49
C ASN A 272 -5.44 -1.45 17.62
N LEU A 273 -4.19 -1.07 17.90
CA LEU A 273 -3.11 -2.04 18.16
C LEU A 273 -3.39 -2.87 19.43
N GLU A 274 -3.81 -2.22 20.53
CA GLU A 274 -4.16 -2.89 21.78
C GLU A 274 -5.33 -3.88 21.56
N ALA A 275 -6.36 -3.49 20.80
CA ALA A 275 -7.48 -4.36 20.45
C ALA A 275 -7.07 -5.58 19.60
N ALA A 276 -6.02 -5.45 18.78
CA ALA A 276 -5.45 -6.53 17.99
C ALA A 276 -4.43 -7.40 18.76
N GLY A 277 -4.18 -7.12 20.04
CA GLY A 277 -3.20 -7.83 20.87
C GLY A 277 -1.75 -7.42 20.59
N SER A 278 -1.54 -6.20 20.06
CA SER A 278 -0.26 -5.57 19.79
C SER A 278 -0.06 -4.34 20.69
N SER A 279 0.92 -3.50 20.40
CA SER A 279 1.19 -2.25 21.11
C SER A 279 1.95 -1.26 20.23
N MET A 280 2.01 0.00 20.66
CA MET A 280 2.80 1.04 20.00
C MET A 280 4.28 0.65 19.83
N ASP A 281 4.89 0.01 20.84
CA ASP A 281 6.30 -0.42 20.80
C ASP A 281 6.60 -1.47 19.72
N LYS A 282 5.59 -2.05 19.13
CA LYS A 282 5.69 -3.08 18.08
C LYS A 282 5.46 -2.53 16.67
N ILE A 283 5.31 -1.24 16.52
CA ILE A 283 5.22 -0.60 15.20
C ILE A 283 6.54 -0.78 14.46
N VAL A 284 6.46 -1.30 13.23
CA VAL A 284 7.64 -1.52 12.37
C VAL A 284 7.65 -0.58 11.16
N LYS A 285 6.49 -0.10 10.72
CA LYS A 285 6.37 0.79 9.56
C LYS A 285 5.26 1.81 9.77
N THR A 286 5.51 3.05 9.33
CA THR A 286 4.50 4.10 9.24
C THR A 286 4.55 4.77 7.87
N LEU A 287 3.37 5.16 7.35
CA LEU A 287 3.23 6.14 6.27
C LEU A 287 2.43 7.31 6.83
N MET A 288 3.08 8.46 6.91
CA MET A 288 2.51 9.69 7.46
C MET A 288 2.12 10.63 6.33
N MET A 289 0.90 11.11 6.36
CA MET A 289 0.30 11.93 5.32
C MET A 289 -0.16 13.25 5.92
N LEU A 290 0.33 14.36 5.39
CA LEU A 290 -0.09 15.72 5.75
C LEU A 290 -0.74 16.40 4.56
N ARG A 291 -1.72 17.26 4.86
CA ARG A 291 -2.32 18.14 3.86
C ARG A 291 -1.43 19.36 3.55
N HIS A 292 -0.67 19.84 4.51
CA HIS A 292 0.18 21.02 4.40
C HIS A 292 1.60 20.73 4.87
N ILE A 293 2.58 20.91 3.98
CA ILE A 293 4.00 20.60 4.26
C ILE A 293 4.57 21.43 5.42
N GLU A 294 4.10 22.65 5.60
CA GLU A 294 4.49 23.55 6.69
C GLU A 294 4.17 23.00 8.07
N ASP A 295 3.28 22.02 8.19
CA ASP A 295 2.97 21.35 9.44
C ASP A 295 3.92 20.18 9.76
N TYR A 296 4.84 19.83 8.85
CA TYR A 296 5.80 18.74 9.06
C TYR A 296 6.64 18.88 10.35
N PRO A 297 7.20 20.06 10.69
CA PRO A 297 7.93 20.21 11.95
C PRO A 297 7.04 20.02 13.20
N LYS A 298 5.78 20.46 13.15
CA LYS A 298 4.80 20.25 14.24
C LYS A 298 4.46 18.75 14.37
N MET A 299 4.25 18.09 13.24
CA MET A 299 3.96 16.66 13.20
C MET A 299 5.08 15.87 13.89
N ARG A 300 6.34 16.09 13.49
CA ARG A 300 7.49 15.39 14.10
C ARG A 300 7.63 15.67 15.59
N LYS A 301 7.36 16.90 16.03
CA LYS A 301 7.36 17.24 17.45
C LYS A 301 6.29 16.46 18.23
N VAL A 302 5.05 16.49 17.74
CA VAL A 302 3.92 15.81 18.42
C VAL A 302 4.13 14.30 18.44
N GLU A 303 4.63 13.71 17.35
CA GLU A 303 4.96 12.28 17.27
C GLU A 303 5.98 11.89 18.35
N ILE A 304 7.11 12.63 18.47
CA ILE A 304 8.15 12.37 19.48
C ILE A 304 7.56 12.48 20.88
N GLU A 305 6.83 13.56 21.19
CA GLU A 305 6.18 13.78 22.48
C GLU A 305 5.16 12.68 22.80
N TYR A 306 4.49 12.13 21.78
CA TYR A 306 3.57 11.01 21.95
C TYR A 306 4.33 9.72 22.26
N TYR A 307 5.41 9.42 21.53
CA TYR A 307 6.24 8.25 21.77
C TYR A 307 6.91 8.30 23.15
N GLU A 308 7.37 9.47 23.62
CA GLU A 308 7.89 9.65 24.97
C GLU A 308 6.89 9.26 26.07
N ARG A 309 5.60 9.47 25.82
CA ARG A 309 4.52 9.16 26.79
C ARG A 309 4.02 7.73 26.72
N HIS A 310 4.01 7.13 25.53
CA HIS A 310 3.27 5.89 25.28
C HIS A 310 4.09 4.74 24.70
N ALA A 311 5.28 5.01 24.15
CA ALA A 311 6.13 4.05 23.48
C ALA A 311 7.59 4.50 23.47
N LEU A 312 8.17 4.66 24.66
CA LEU A 312 9.51 5.23 24.84
C LEU A 312 10.59 4.48 24.03
N HIS A 313 10.37 3.19 23.77
CA HIS A 313 11.25 2.41 22.91
C HIS A 313 11.38 2.99 21.51
N LEU A 314 10.31 3.53 20.93
CA LEU A 314 10.29 4.11 19.57
C LEU A 314 11.07 5.42 19.46
N VAL A 315 11.32 6.11 20.56
CA VAL A 315 12.19 7.31 20.57
C VAL A 315 13.63 6.92 20.25
N ALA A 316 14.09 5.79 20.79
CA ALA A 316 15.45 5.29 20.55
C ALA A 316 15.55 4.39 19.31
N ASN A 317 14.48 3.70 18.97
CA ASN A 317 14.41 2.74 17.86
C ASN A 317 13.14 3.03 17.02
N PRO A 318 13.12 4.11 16.23
CA PRO A 318 11.95 4.50 15.47
C PRO A 318 11.63 3.46 14.39
N PRO A 319 10.33 3.32 14.00
CA PRO A 319 9.93 2.48 12.89
C PRO A 319 10.49 3.05 11.57
N VAL A 320 10.50 2.22 10.52
CA VAL A 320 10.67 2.74 9.16
C VAL A 320 9.50 3.67 8.84
N SER A 321 9.80 4.87 8.36
CA SER A 321 8.78 5.91 8.15
C SER A 321 8.92 6.55 6.78
N THR A 322 7.82 6.57 6.04
CA THR A 322 7.64 7.35 4.81
C THR A 322 6.73 8.53 5.12
N PHE A 323 7.04 9.68 4.58
CA PHE A 323 6.26 10.89 4.73
C PHE A 323 5.88 11.49 3.37
N VAL A 324 4.63 11.91 3.22
CA VAL A 324 4.14 12.58 2.02
C VAL A 324 3.21 13.75 2.36
N GLN A 325 3.27 14.79 1.55
CA GLN A 325 2.16 15.72 1.45
C GLN A 325 1.17 15.21 0.43
N LEU A 326 -0.12 15.31 0.74
CA LEU A 326 -1.21 14.96 -0.16
C LEU A 326 -2.07 16.18 -0.48
N PRO A 327 -2.70 16.24 -1.66
CA PRO A 327 -3.61 17.33 -2.01
C PRO A 327 -4.83 17.36 -1.10
N ASP A 328 -5.25 16.21 -0.62
CA ASP A 328 -6.35 16.05 0.33
C ASP A 328 -6.15 14.81 1.22
N ILE A 329 -6.88 14.74 2.32
CA ILE A 329 -6.96 13.56 3.21
C ILE A 329 -8.38 12.98 3.07
N THR A 330 -8.66 11.87 3.69
CA THR A 330 -9.93 11.12 3.55
C THR A 330 -11.20 11.87 3.95
N ARG A 331 -11.07 13.02 4.62
CA ARG A 331 -12.18 13.92 4.97
C ARG A 331 -11.77 15.37 4.73
N PRO A 332 -12.70 16.26 4.34
CA PRO A 332 -12.38 17.66 3.98
C PRO A 332 -11.68 18.47 5.07
N ASP A 333 -11.91 18.14 6.34
CA ASP A 333 -11.34 18.78 7.53
C ASP A 333 -10.14 18.03 8.12
N ALA A 334 -9.75 16.90 7.52
CA ALA A 334 -8.57 16.16 7.92
C ALA A 334 -7.29 16.87 7.45
N LEU A 335 -6.35 17.06 8.38
CA LEU A 335 -5.03 17.65 8.13
C LEU A 335 -3.91 16.62 8.19
N PHE A 336 -4.18 15.46 8.81
CA PHE A 336 -3.22 14.40 9.04
C PHE A 336 -3.89 13.04 8.99
N GLN A 337 -3.19 12.07 8.42
CA GLN A 337 -3.52 10.65 8.47
C GLN A 337 -2.24 9.83 8.65
N ILE A 338 -2.33 8.70 9.31
CA ILE A 338 -1.24 7.74 9.46
C ILE A 338 -1.72 6.33 9.13
N ASP A 339 -0.91 5.62 8.34
CA ASP A 339 -1.00 4.19 8.10
C ASP A 339 0.09 3.46 8.90
N VAL A 340 -0.24 2.31 9.48
CA VAL A 340 0.68 1.60 10.39
C VAL A 340 0.68 0.12 10.09
N THR A 341 1.89 -0.45 10.07
CA THR A 341 2.11 -1.89 10.19
C THR A 341 2.88 -2.16 11.48
N ALA A 342 2.43 -3.14 12.24
CA ALA A 342 3.05 -3.57 13.50
C ALA A 342 3.24 -5.09 13.53
N THR A 343 3.90 -5.59 14.56
CA THR A 343 3.96 -7.01 14.91
C THR A 343 3.06 -7.32 16.11
N ARG A 344 2.77 -8.60 16.34
CA ARG A 344 2.12 -9.08 17.57
C ARG A 344 3.09 -9.25 18.73
#